data_22190e49b3fcd3319e57fe22c1330e9d
#
_entry.id   22190e49b3fcd3319e57fe22c1330e9d
#
_cell.length_a   1.000
_cell.length_b   1.000
_cell.length_c   1.000
_cell.angle_alpha   90.00
_cell.angle_beta   90.00
_cell.angle_gamma   90.00
#
_symmetry.space_group_name_H-M   'P 1'
#
loop_
_entity.id
_entity.type
_entity.pdbx_description
1 polymer ?
#
loop_
_entity_poly.entity_id
_entity_poly.type
_entity_poly.pdbx_seq_one_letter_code
_entity_poly.pdbx_strand_id
1 'polypeptide(L)'
;SATDHDAALAASSHSPHMLAYALTMALANDPLNPMRHGGGALRDMTRIAASDPVMWRDVALTNKGSLIDALTAVEDQLSVLKALIASGDGEELERYFAICRSVRREHDRVLNPLDPSAGAQVTEDANKGRDLS
;
A
#
# COMPACT_ATOMS: atom_id res chain seq x y z
N SER A 1 14.06 17.34 -9.27
CA SER A 1 14.49 18.25 -8.21
C SER A 1 14.62 17.51 -6.89
N ALA A 2 15.32 18.10 -5.91
CA ALA A 2 15.42 17.55 -4.56
C ALA A 2 14.05 17.41 -3.89
N THR A 3 13.15 18.35 -4.12
CA THR A 3 11.76 18.32 -3.61
C THR A 3 10.97 17.16 -4.17
N ASP A 4 11.11 16.87 -5.46
CA ASP A 4 10.43 15.73 -6.09
C ASP A 4 10.98 14.40 -5.58
N HIS A 5 12.30 14.32 -5.34
CA HIS A 5 12.94 13.15 -4.75
C HIS A 5 12.44 12.89 -3.32
N ASP A 6 12.35 13.92 -2.50
CA ASP A 6 11.83 13.83 -1.13
C ASP A 6 10.36 13.38 -1.11
N ALA A 7 9.54 13.91 -2.02
CA ALA A 7 8.15 13.50 -2.15
C ALA A 7 8.03 12.02 -2.59
N ALA A 8 8.87 11.59 -3.53
CA ALA A 8 8.89 10.20 -3.98
C ALA A 8 9.30 9.24 -2.85
N LEU A 9 10.32 9.58 -2.06
CA LEU A 9 10.74 8.79 -0.90
C LEU A 9 9.67 8.75 0.19
N ALA A 10 9.00 9.88 0.46
CA ALA A 10 7.91 9.93 1.42
C ALA A 10 6.77 8.97 1.03
N ALA A 11 6.40 8.95 -0.24
CA ALA A 11 5.34 8.08 -0.74
C ALA A 11 5.76 6.60 -0.81
N SER A 12 6.96 6.29 -1.31
CA SER A 12 7.38 4.92 -1.63
C SER A 12 8.02 4.16 -0.47
N SER A 13 8.67 4.86 0.46
CA SER A 13 9.41 4.24 1.56
C SER A 13 8.87 4.62 2.94
N HIS A 14 8.68 5.91 3.19
CA HIS A 14 8.32 6.39 4.53
C HIS A 14 6.85 6.16 4.86
N SER A 15 5.94 6.40 3.91
CA SER A 15 4.50 6.19 4.17
C SER A 15 4.14 4.73 4.44
N PRO A 16 4.72 3.71 3.79
CA PRO A 16 4.47 2.32 4.17
C PRO A 16 4.81 2.01 5.64
N HIS A 17 5.91 2.55 6.17
CA HIS A 17 6.24 2.40 7.59
C HIS A 17 5.21 3.07 8.50
N MET A 18 4.77 4.27 8.15
CA MET A 18 3.74 4.98 8.93
C MET A 18 2.42 4.23 8.91
N LEU A 19 2.04 3.65 7.77
CA LEU A 19 0.84 2.82 7.66
C LEU A 19 0.93 1.56 8.51
N ALA A 20 2.10 0.92 8.56
CA ALA A 20 2.32 -0.23 9.44
C ALA A 20 2.17 0.15 10.92
N TYR A 21 2.71 1.30 11.33
CA TYR A 21 2.52 1.81 12.69
C TYR A 21 1.05 2.09 13.00
N ALA A 22 0.36 2.80 12.10
CA ALA A 22 -1.05 3.15 12.29
C ALA A 22 -1.95 1.92 12.35
N LEU A 23 -1.73 0.94 11.48
CA LEU A 23 -2.45 -0.34 11.51
C LEU A 23 -2.21 -1.09 12.81
N THR A 24 -0.96 -1.17 13.25
CA THR A 24 -0.59 -1.83 14.51
C THR A 24 -1.31 -1.17 15.70
N MET A 25 -1.33 0.16 15.78
CA MET A 25 -2.01 0.90 16.85
C MET A 25 -3.53 0.72 16.81
N ALA A 26 -4.12 0.73 15.61
CA ALA A 26 -5.56 0.48 15.45
C ALA A 26 -5.95 -0.90 15.98
N LEU A 27 -5.16 -1.92 15.65
CA LEU A 27 -5.41 -3.30 16.10
C LEU A 27 -5.09 -3.48 17.58
N ALA A 28 -4.06 -2.83 18.10
CA ALA A 28 -3.71 -2.91 19.53
C ALA A 28 -4.79 -2.29 20.43
N ASN A 29 -5.49 -1.28 19.94
CA ASN A 29 -6.57 -0.60 20.67
C ASN A 29 -7.93 -1.29 20.51
N ASP A 30 -8.02 -2.33 19.69
CA ASP A 30 -9.26 -3.07 19.49
C ASP A 30 -9.50 -4.02 20.68
N PRO A 31 -10.66 -3.92 21.36
CA PRO A 31 -10.96 -4.78 22.52
C PRO A 31 -11.05 -6.28 22.19
N LEU A 32 -11.25 -6.64 20.92
CA LEU A 32 -11.26 -8.03 20.47
C LEU A 32 -9.87 -8.63 20.31
N ASN A 33 -8.82 -7.81 20.44
CA ASN A 33 -7.41 -8.19 20.32
C ASN A 33 -7.10 -9.00 19.03
N PRO A 34 -7.35 -8.41 17.86
CA PRO A 34 -7.20 -9.12 16.58
C PRO A 34 -5.76 -9.56 16.28
N MET A 35 -4.75 -8.98 16.93
CA MET A 35 -3.35 -9.41 16.78
C MET A 35 -3.13 -10.88 17.17
N ARG A 36 -3.96 -11.44 18.03
CA ARG A 36 -3.89 -12.86 18.42
C ARG A 36 -4.39 -13.82 17.34
N HIS A 37 -5.19 -13.32 16.41
CA HIS A 37 -5.85 -14.13 15.39
C HIS A 37 -5.29 -13.85 13.98
N GLY A 38 -4.21 -13.08 13.89
CA GLY A 38 -3.61 -12.67 12.63
C GLY A 38 -2.96 -13.81 11.87
N GLY A 39 -3.21 -13.84 10.56
CA GLY A 39 -2.52 -14.73 9.62
C GLY A 39 -1.36 -14.01 8.91
N GLY A 40 -0.96 -14.58 7.75
CA GLY A 40 0.17 -14.08 6.96
C GLY A 40 0.03 -12.63 6.50
N ALA A 41 -1.17 -12.21 6.09
CA ALA A 41 -1.42 -10.84 5.66
C ALA A 41 -1.15 -9.82 6.78
N LEU A 42 -1.66 -10.07 7.98
CA LEU A 42 -1.44 -9.20 9.13
C LEU A 42 0.04 -9.15 9.52
N ARG A 43 0.70 -10.30 9.55
CA ARG A 43 2.14 -10.39 9.83
C ARG A 43 2.95 -9.56 8.82
N ASP A 44 2.68 -9.70 7.53
CA ASP A 44 3.41 -8.99 6.48
C ASP A 44 3.15 -7.48 6.52
N MET A 45 1.91 -7.06 6.75
CA MET A 45 1.53 -5.65 6.80
C MET A 45 2.03 -4.91 8.05
N THR A 46 2.31 -5.62 9.15
CA THR A 46 2.76 -5.02 10.41
C THR A 46 4.24 -5.25 10.72
N ARG A 47 4.92 -6.11 9.98
CA ARG A 47 6.30 -6.52 10.25
C ARG A 47 7.25 -5.33 10.39
N ILE A 48 7.16 -4.36 9.50
CA ILE A 48 8.04 -3.19 9.50
C ILE A 48 7.75 -2.20 10.64
N ALA A 49 6.66 -2.35 11.37
CA ALA A 49 6.40 -1.58 12.59
C ALA A 49 7.36 -1.96 13.73
N ALA A 50 8.01 -3.12 13.65
CA ALA A 50 9.07 -3.53 14.59
C ALA A 50 10.43 -2.97 14.16
N SER A 51 10.51 -1.69 13.90
CA SER A 51 11.72 -0.97 13.46
C SER A 51 12.20 -0.02 14.56
N ASP A 52 13.40 0.54 14.38
CA ASP A 52 13.99 1.47 15.36
C ASP A 52 13.16 2.75 15.50
N PRO A 53 12.56 3.02 16.66
CA PRO A 53 11.70 4.18 16.86
C PRO A 53 12.44 5.52 16.79
N VAL A 54 13.69 5.56 17.17
CA VAL A 54 14.50 6.80 17.13
C VAL A 54 14.80 7.20 15.69
N MET A 55 15.22 6.24 14.88
CA MET A 55 15.48 6.47 13.45
C MET A 55 14.20 6.94 12.73
N TRP A 56 13.08 6.29 12.96
CA TRP A 56 11.82 6.64 12.28
C TRP A 56 11.22 7.95 12.78
N ARG A 57 11.42 8.30 14.04
CA ARG A 57 11.14 9.66 14.55
C ARG A 57 11.88 10.70 13.71
N ASP A 58 13.17 10.52 13.53
CA ASP A 58 14.01 11.48 12.81
C ASP A 58 13.67 11.54 11.32
N VAL A 59 13.40 10.41 10.70
CA VAL A 59 12.91 10.34 9.30
C VAL A 59 11.62 11.14 9.16
N ALA A 60 10.64 10.90 10.02
CA ALA A 60 9.34 11.56 9.96
C ALA A 60 9.43 13.07 10.12
N LEU A 61 10.26 13.55 11.05
CA LEU A 61 10.44 14.98 11.32
C LEU A 61 11.25 15.69 10.23
N THR A 62 12.22 15.00 9.64
CA THR A 62 13.07 15.56 8.58
C THR A 62 12.29 15.76 7.27
N ASN A 63 11.35 14.88 6.95
CA ASN A 63 10.55 14.95 5.73
C ASN A 63 9.07 15.17 6.03
N LYS A 64 8.78 16.01 7.00
CA LYS A 64 7.45 16.20 7.59
C LYS A 64 6.38 16.56 6.57
N GLY A 65 6.62 17.58 5.75
CA GLY A 65 5.60 18.08 4.79
C GLY A 65 5.23 17.04 3.75
N SER A 66 6.23 16.45 3.09
CA SER A 66 6.01 15.42 2.06
C SER A 66 5.36 14.16 2.65
N LEU A 67 5.71 13.80 3.88
CA LEU A 67 5.14 12.63 4.54
C LEU A 67 3.67 12.85 4.92
N ILE A 68 3.31 14.02 5.41
CA ILE A 68 1.92 14.39 5.68
C ILE A 68 1.10 14.35 4.40
N ASP A 69 1.61 14.88 3.30
CA ASP A 69 0.92 14.87 2.00
C ASP A 69 0.69 13.42 1.51
N ALA A 70 1.70 12.57 1.63
CA ALA A 70 1.56 11.15 1.26
C ALA A 70 0.52 10.41 2.12
N LEU A 71 0.49 10.67 3.42
CA LEU A 71 -0.51 10.08 4.32
C LEU A 71 -1.91 10.63 4.05
N THR A 72 -2.05 11.90 3.69
CA THR A 72 -3.34 12.49 3.30
C THR A 72 -3.89 11.80 2.05
N ALA A 73 -3.05 11.51 1.06
CA ALA A 73 -3.46 10.76 -0.12
C ALA A 73 -3.99 9.36 0.23
N VAL A 74 -3.36 8.68 1.19
CA VAL A 74 -3.85 7.38 1.68
C VAL A 74 -5.17 7.52 2.44
N GLU A 75 -5.31 8.53 3.28
CA GLU A 75 -6.57 8.82 3.99
C GLU A 75 -7.73 9.03 3.00
N ASP A 76 -7.48 9.76 1.90
CA ASP A 76 -8.48 10.00 0.85
C ASP A 76 -8.93 8.68 0.22
N GLN A 77 -7.99 7.77 -0.08
CA GLN A 77 -8.31 6.46 -0.64
C GLN A 77 -9.02 5.54 0.37
N LEU A 78 -8.68 5.63 1.65
CA LEU A 78 -9.43 4.92 2.70
C LEU A 78 -10.88 5.42 2.79
N SER A 79 -11.11 6.71 2.63
CA SER A 79 -12.46 7.28 2.59
C SER A 79 -13.25 6.78 1.38
N VAL A 80 -12.63 6.72 0.21
CA VAL A 80 -13.23 6.15 -1.02
C VAL A 80 -13.61 4.69 -0.78
N LEU A 81 -12.71 3.89 -0.25
CA LEU A 81 -12.93 2.47 0.01
C LEU A 81 -14.04 2.24 1.02
N LYS A 82 -14.08 3.01 2.10
CA LYS A 82 -15.16 2.95 3.10
C LYS A 82 -16.52 3.26 2.47
N ALA A 83 -16.59 4.28 1.62
CA ALA A 83 -17.83 4.66 0.93
C ALA A 83 -18.29 3.55 -0.03
N LEU A 84 -17.39 2.92 -0.75
CA LEU A 84 -17.71 1.80 -1.65
C LEU A 84 -18.26 0.61 -0.87
N ILE A 85 -17.66 0.27 0.25
CA ILE A 85 -18.13 -0.82 1.13
C ILE A 85 -19.51 -0.47 1.70
N ALA A 86 -19.68 0.75 2.18
CA ALA A 86 -20.94 1.21 2.79
C ALA A 86 -22.10 1.24 1.77
N SER A 87 -21.82 1.55 0.50
CA SER A 87 -22.82 1.58 -0.57
C SER A 87 -23.40 0.20 -0.88
N GLY A 88 -22.65 -0.86 -0.62
CA GLY A 88 -23.03 -2.23 -0.97
C GLY A 88 -23.01 -2.53 -2.47
N ASP A 89 -22.46 -1.64 -3.29
CA ASP A 89 -22.30 -1.84 -4.74
C ASP A 89 -21.12 -2.76 -5.03
N GLY A 90 -21.42 -4.05 -5.19
CA GLY A 90 -20.40 -5.08 -5.43
C GLY A 90 -19.64 -4.88 -6.73
N GLU A 91 -20.27 -4.37 -7.78
CA GLU A 91 -19.61 -4.14 -9.07
C GLU A 91 -18.59 -2.99 -8.98
N GLU A 92 -18.94 -1.89 -8.33
CA GLU A 92 -18.02 -0.77 -8.12
C GLU A 92 -16.84 -1.17 -7.22
N LEU A 93 -17.10 -1.93 -6.18
CA LEU A 93 -16.07 -2.43 -5.28
C LEU A 93 -15.10 -3.39 -5.98
N GLU A 94 -15.64 -4.32 -6.78
CA GLU A 94 -14.84 -5.22 -7.62
C GLU A 94 -13.97 -4.46 -8.62
N ARG A 95 -14.52 -3.43 -9.25
CA ARG A 95 -13.80 -2.57 -10.19
C ARG A 95 -12.63 -1.86 -9.51
N TYR A 96 -12.83 -1.33 -8.31
CA TYR A 96 -11.77 -0.71 -7.53
C TYR A 96 -10.63 -1.70 -7.25
N PHE A 97 -10.95 -2.90 -6.78
CA PHE A 97 -9.95 -3.94 -6.51
C PHE A 97 -9.23 -4.41 -7.77
N ALA A 98 -9.94 -4.52 -8.88
CA ALA A 98 -9.35 -4.91 -10.17
C ALA A 98 -8.35 -3.88 -10.68
N ILE A 99 -8.65 -2.59 -10.53
CA ILE A 99 -7.71 -1.50 -10.85
C ILE A 99 -6.45 -1.60 -9.98
N CYS A 100 -6.61 -1.78 -8.67
CA CYS A 100 -5.49 -1.94 -7.74
C CYS A 100 -4.61 -3.14 -8.14
N ARG A 101 -5.22 -4.26 -8.47
CA ARG A 101 -4.50 -5.46 -8.94
C ARG A 101 -3.69 -5.19 -10.21
N SER A 102 -4.27 -4.51 -11.18
CA SER A 102 -3.59 -4.15 -12.43
C SER A 102 -2.39 -3.23 -12.16
N VAL A 103 -2.57 -2.19 -11.37
CA VAL A 103 -1.49 -1.26 -11.03
C VAL A 103 -0.35 -2.00 -10.31
N ARG A 104 -0.66 -2.86 -9.35
CA ARG A 104 0.36 -3.63 -8.62
C ARG A 104 1.13 -4.56 -9.56
N ARG A 105 0.46 -5.25 -10.47
CA ARG A 105 1.08 -6.17 -11.45
C ARG A 105 1.98 -5.45 -12.45
N GLU A 106 1.64 -4.26 -12.89
CA GLU A 106 2.49 -3.42 -13.75
C GLU A 106 3.86 -3.14 -13.12
N HIS A 107 3.96 -3.16 -11.79
CA HIS A 107 5.17 -2.84 -11.04
C HIS A 107 5.88 -4.06 -10.45
N ASP A 108 5.46 -5.28 -10.81
CA ASP A 108 6.04 -6.50 -10.26
C ASP A 108 7.55 -6.63 -10.50
N ARG A 109 8.05 -6.20 -11.65
CA ARG A 109 9.48 -6.24 -11.95
C ARG A 109 10.32 -5.37 -11.02
N VAL A 110 9.77 -4.26 -10.56
CA VAL A 110 10.46 -3.34 -9.64
C VAL A 110 10.32 -3.80 -8.21
N LEU A 111 9.10 -4.22 -7.81
CA LEU A 111 8.77 -4.55 -6.43
C LEU A 111 9.15 -5.98 -6.04
N ASN A 112 9.26 -6.87 -7.03
CA ASN A 112 9.64 -8.27 -6.82
C ASN A 112 10.62 -8.74 -7.92
N PRO A 113 11.83 -8.16 -8.01
CA PRO A 113 12.75 -8.39 -9.11
C PRO A 113 13.33 -9.81 -9.18
N LEU A 114 13.21 -10.59 -8.09
CA LEU A 114 13.72 -11.97 -8.01
C LEU A 114 12.68 -13.03 -8.37
N ASP A 115 11.43 -12.63 -8.68
CA ASP A 115 10.40 -13.55 -9.10
C ASP A 115 10.43 -13.72 -10.63
N PRO A 116 10.84 -14.89 -11.14
CA PRO A 116 10.92 -15.14 -12.58
C PRO A 116 9.55 -15.18 -13.25
N SER A 117 8.44 -15.38 -12.50
CA SER A 117 7.08 -15.42 -13.04
C SER A 117 6.51 -14.03 -13.34
N ALA A 118 7.02 -12.99 -12.70
CA ALA A 118 6.55 -11.61 -12.88
C ALA A 118 6.70 -11.11 -14.32
N GLY A 119 7.74 -11.57 -15.04
CA GLY A 119 7.97 -11.23 -16.44
C GLY A 119 7.03 -11.92 -17.43
N ALA A 120 6.55 -13.11 -17.11
CA ALA A 120 5.68 -13.91 -17.97
C ALA A 120 4.23 -13.40 -17.96
N GLN A 121 3.75 -12.89 -16.84
CA GLN A 121 2.37 -12.37 -16.70
C GLN A 121 2.13 -11.09 -17.51
N VAL A 122 3.12 -10.22 -17.59
CA VAL A 122 3.04 -8.97 -18.38
C VAL A 122 2.90 -9.25 -19.88
N THR A 123 3.55 -10.31 -20.38
CA THR A 123 3.46 -10.68 -21.79
C THR A 123 2.14 -11.34 -22.16
N GLU A 124 1.52 -12.07 -21.24
CA GLU A 124 0.21 -12.68 -21.47
C GLU A 124 -0.92 -11.64 -21.56
N ASP A 125 -0.91 -10.66 -20.67
CA ASP A 125 -1.91 -9.59 -20.68
C ASP A 125 -1.76 -8.66 -21.90
N ALA A 126 -0.53 -8.39 -22.34
CA ALA A 126 -0.26 -7.64 -23.56
C ALA A 126 -0.70 -8.37 -24.84
N ASN A 127 -0.67 -9.71 -24.83
CA ASN A 127 -1.07 -10.52 -25.98
C ASN A 127 -2.60 -10.66 -26.08
N LYS A 128 -3.31 -10.70 -24.96
CA LYS A 128 -4.77 -10.73 -24.93
C LYS A 128 -5.40 -9.43 -25.46
N GLY A 129 -4.72 -8.30 -25.34
CA GLY A 129 -5.17 -7.02 -25.89
C GLY A 129 -4.99 -6.87 -27.40
N ARG A 130 -4.21 -7.73 -28.06
CA ARG A 130 -3.97 -7.68 -29.50
C ARG A 130 -4.93 -8.57 -30.30
N ASP A 131 -5.54 -9.57 -29.68
CA ASP A 131 -6.48 -10.49 -30.35
C ASP A 131 -7.92 -9.95 -30.38
N LEU A 132 -8.17 -8.75 -29.88
CA LEU A 132 -9.49 -8.08 -29.91
C LEU A 132 -9.57 -6.96 -30.96
N SER A 133 -8.61 -6.86 -31.85
CA SER A 133 -8.63 -5.99 -33.03
C SER A 133 -8.80 -6.86 -34.31
#